data_d9d517138c06ab3dd694e2bd87a8013c
#
_entry.id   d9d517138c06ab3dd694e2bd87a8013c
#
_cell.length_a   1.000
_cell.length_b   1.000
_cell.length_c   1.000
_cell.angle_alpha   90.00
_cell.angle_beta   90.00
_cell.angle_gamma   90.00
#
_symmetry.space_group_name_H-M   'P 1'
#
loop_
_entity.id
_entity.type
_entity.pdbx_description
1 polymer ?
#
loop_
_entity_poly.entity_id
_entity_poly.type
_entity_poly.pdbx_seq_one_letter_code
_entity_poly.pdbx_strand_id
1 'polypeptide(L)'
;MKVNKSFTVLTIVAIVCGVLFSLPAFAQKDNKLSDAEIASVAVTANQIDIDYAKIAKEKSKNVEVLKFAKTMTDDHTAIINQALALVTKLKVTPKDNAVSKQLLSDAVKTKKMLLSKSAKTFDKAYIDNEVAVHKAVIGKVESVLIPQSQNAELKKLLQDVVPALKTHLAHAEMVQKMIAKK
;
A
#
# COMPACT_ATOMS: atom_id res chain seq x y z
N MET A 1 54.21 12.34 -64.33
CA MET A 1 53.96 13.57 -63.56
C MET A 1 53.09 13.23 -62.37
N LYS A 2 53.66 13.11 -61.16
CA LYS A 2 52.90 12.76 -59.93
C LYS A 2 52.77 14.06 -59.15
N VAL A 3 51.51 14.43 -58.93
CA VAL A 3 51.16 15.58 -58.09
C VAL A 3 50.82 15.05 -56.66
N ASN A 4 51.74 15.39 -55.72
CA ASN A 4 51.50 15.13 -54.29
C ASN A 4 50.63 16.25 -53.74
N LYS A 5 49.47 15.88 -53.21
CA LYS A 5 48.62 16.78 -52.41
C LYS A 5 48.94 16.55 -50.93
N SER A 6 49.63 17.49 -50.31
CA SER A 6 49.79 17.58 -48.86
C SER A 6 48.50 17.99 -48.24
N PHE A 7 47.99 17.17 -47.34
CA PHE A 7 46.87 17.50 -46.48
C PHE A 7 47.36 18.08 -45.15
N THR A 8 47.13 19.37 -44.98
CA THR A 8 47.44 20.07 -43.73
C THR A 8 46.29 19.77 -42.74
N VAL A 9 46.58 19.02 -41.70
CA VAL A 9 45.66 18.77 -40.61
C VAL A 9 45.65 19.98 -39.68
N LEU A 10 44.56 20.73 -39.69
CA LEU A 10 44.32 21.84 -38.78
C LEU A 10 43.75 21.29 -37.48
N THR A 11 44.55 21.24 -36.42
CA THR A 11 44.12 20.79 -35.09
C THR A 11 43.32 21.90 -34.42
N ILE A 12 42.01 21.78 -34.39
CA ILE A 12 41.14 22.65 -33.62
C ILE A 12 41.14 22.14 -32.18
N VAL A 13 41.80 22.84 -31.27
CA VAL A 13 41.70 22.64 -29.83
C VAL A 13 40.38 23.28 -29.37
N ALA A 14 39.38 22.47 -29.18
CA ALA A 14 38.13 22.89 -28.55
C ALA A 14 38.31 22.96 -27.01
N ILE A 15 38.41 24.18 -26.49
CA ILE A 15 38.37 24.44 -25.06
C ILE A 15 36.92 24.20 -24.62
N VAL A 16 36.67 23.03 -24.03
CA VAL A 16 35.39 22.75 -23.36
C VAL A 16 35.42 23.44 -22.00
N CYS A 17 34.84 24.65 -21.91
CA CYS A 17 34.51 25.28 -20.66
C CYS A 17 33.42 24.42 -19.97
N GLY A 18 33.82 23.59 -19.01
CA GLY A 18 32.94 22.85 -18.15
C GLY A 18 32.17 23.79 -17.23
N VAL A 19 30.96 24.18 -17.65
CA VAL A 19 30.00 24.81 -16.74
C VAL A 19 29.51 23.69 -15.82
N LEU A 20 30.07 23.61 -14.62
CA LEU A 20 29.54 22.81 -13.51
C LEU A 20 28.15 23.38 -13.14
N PHE A 21 27.11 22.86 -13.77
CA PHE A 21 25.75 23.02 -13.27
C PHE A 21 25.70 22.32 -11.93
N SER A 22 25.90 23.10 -10.87
CA SER A 22 25.53 22.71 -9.53
C SER A 22 24.00 22.55 -9.51
N LEU A 23 23.50 21.34 -9.81
CA LEU A 23 22.11 21.01 -9.57
C LEU A 23 21.87 21.23 -8.08
N PRO A 24 20.88 22.06 -7.69
CA PRO A 24 20.51 22.13 -6.29
C PRO A 24 20.16 20.71 -5.88
N ALA A 25 20.87 20.16 -4.92
CA ALA A 25 20.46 18.96 -4.23
C ALA A 25 19.12 19.31 -3.59
N PHE A 26 18.02 18.99 -4.28
CA PHE A 26 16.73 18.93 -3.62
C PHE A 26 16.91 17.90 -2.52
N ALA A 27 17.09 18.36 -1.31
CA ALA A 27 17.04 17.54 -0.12
C ALA A 27 15.71 16.77 -0.23
N GLN A 28 15.81 15.51 -0.60
CA GLN A 28 14.67 14.59 -0.57
C GLN A 28 14.24 14.59 0.88
N LYS A 29 13.18 15.37 1.17
CA LYS A 29 12.63 15.49 2.50
C LYS A 29 12.33 14.05 2.91
N ASP A 30 13.08 13.53 3.87
CA ASP A 30 12.85 12.21 4.41
C ASP A 30 11.37 12.14 4.79
N ASN A 31 10.58 11.48 3.95
CA ASN A 31 9.13 11.30 4.16
C ASN A 31 8.89 10.28 5.28
N LYS A 32 9.61 10.46 6.39
CA LYS A 32 9.45 9.65 7.59
C LYS A 32 8.11 10.01 8.22
N LEU A 33 7.26 9.01 8.37
CA LEU A 33 5.97 9.18 9.04
C LEU A 33 6.19 9.31 10.55
N SER A 34 5.49 10.26 11.17
CA SER A 34 5.34 10.33 12.62
C SER A 34 4.38 9.24 13.13
N ASP A 35 4.42 8.93 14.42
CA ASP A 35 3.50 7.95 15.02
C ASP A 35 2.02 8.30 14.80
N ALA A 36 1.66 9.60 14.82
CA ALA A 36 0.33 10.08 14.51
C ALA A 36 -0.07 9.79 13.04
N GLU A 37 0.87 9.92 12.12
CA GLU A 37 0.66 9.62 10.70
C GLU A 37 0.61 8.11 10.44
N ILE A 38 1.43 7.32 11.13
CA ILE A 38 1.39 5.86 11.11
C ILE A 38 0.04 5.35 11.62
N ALA A 39 -0.46 5.90 12.73
CA ALA A 39 -1.77 5.55 13.27
C ALA A 39 -2.90 5.86 12.28
N SER A 40 -2.84 7.03 11.60
CA SER A 40 -3.81 7.37 10.54
C SER A 40 -3.76 6.39 9.38
N VAL A 41 -2.58 6.01 8.90
CA VAL A 41 -2.41 5.01 7.83
C VAL A 41 -3.00 3.66 8.25
N ALA A 42 -2.71 3.20 9.47
CA ALA A 42 -3.20 1.93 9.97
C ALA A 42 -4.73 1.90 10.08
N VAL A 43 -5.33 2.92 10.71
CA VAL A 43 -6.80 3.00 10.84
C VAL A 43 -7.46 3.08 9.46
N THR A 44 -6.93 3.90 8.56
CA THR A 44 -7.47 4.06 7.19
C THR A 44 -7.43 2.73 6.42
N ALA A 45 -6.32 2.01 6.44
CA ALA A 45 -6.20 0.74 5.74
C ALA A 45 -7.20 -0.30 6.25
N ASN A 46 -7.34 -0.43 7.56
CA ASN A 46 -8.31 -1.35 8.17
C ASN A 46 -9.76 -0.97 7.82
N GLN A 47 -10.11 0.33 7.83
CA GLN A 47 -11.46 0.78 7.47
C GLN A 47 -11.79 0.49 6.00
N ILE A 48 -10.82 0.65 5.10
CA ILE A 48 -10.99 0.33 3.68
C ILE A 48 -11.31 -1.15 3.48
N ASP A 49 -10.66 -2.04 4.20
CA ASP A 49 -10.91 -3.48 4.12
C ASP A 49 -12.32 -3.84 4.61
N ILE A 50 -12.76 -3.24 5.72
CA ILE A 50 -14.15 -3.37 6.19
C ILE A 50 -15.16 -2.91 5.12
N ASP A 51 -14.87 -1.80 4.44
CA ASP A 51 -15.73 -1.27 3.37
C ASP A 51 -15.81 -2.26 2.18
N TYR A 52 -14.70 -2.90 1.80
CA TYR A 52 -14.70 -3.92 0.75
C TYR A 52 -15.46 -5.16 1.18
N ALA A 53 -15.28 -5.61 2.41
CA ALA A 53 -16.00 -6.72 2.99
C ALA A 53 -17.53 -6.47 3.04
N LYS A 54 -17.94 -5.23 3.30
CA LYS A 54 -19.36 -4.83 3.24
C LYS A 54 -19.93 -5.02 1.83
N ILE A 55 -19.23 -4.56 0.79
CA ILE A 55 -19.64 -4.77 -0.60
C ILE A 55 -19.74 -6.26 -0.92
N ALA A 56 -18.80 -7.07 -0.42
CA ALA A 56 -18.84 -8.52 -0.62
C ALA A 56 -20.07 -9.17 0.02
N LYS A 57 -20.43 -8.76 1.24
CA LYS A 57 -21.66 -9.25 1.92
C LYS A 57 -22.94 -8.89 1.17
N GLU A 58 -22.97 -7.77 0.47
CA GLU A 58 -24.13 -7.32 -0.32
C GLU A 58 -24.23 -8.02 -1.68
N LYS A 59 -23.08 -8.32 -2.34
CA LYS A 59 -23.05 -8.78 -3.74
C LYS A 59 -22.81 -10.26 -3.91
N SER A 60 -22.08 -10.91 -3.00
CA SER A 60 -21.77 -12.34 -3.11
C SER A 60 -22.86 -13.22 -2.58
N LYS A 61 -22.98 -14.41 -3.17
CA LYS A 61 -23.76 -15.55 -2.66
C LYS A 61 -22.87 -16.76 -2.37
N ASN A 62 -21.60 -16.64 -2.57
CA ASN A 62 -20.61 -17.69 -2.33
C ASN A 62 -20.30 -17.77 -0.84
N VAL A 63 -20.56 -18.92 -0.23
CA VAL A 63 -20.40 -19.14 1.22
C VAL A 63 -18.97 -18.86 1.68
N GLU A 64 -17.95 -19.25 0.90
CA GLU A 64 -16.55 -19.04 1.28
C GLU A 64 -16.14 -17.56 1.19
N VAL A 65 -16.66 -16.83 0.19
CA VAL A 65 -16.47 -15.38 0.09
C VAL A 65 -17.16 -14.65 1.25
N LEU A 66 -18.36 -15.05 1.61
CA LEU A 66 -19.10 -14.46 2.73
C LEU A 66 -18.43 -14.74 4.08
N LYS A 67 -17.89 -15.94 4.30
CA LYS A 67 -17.09 -16.28 5.47
C LYS A 67 -15.83 -15.39 5.54
N PHE A 68 -15.10 -15.28 4.44
CA PHE A 68 -13.93 -14.43 4.35
C PHE A 68 -14.30 -12.97 4.69
N ALA A 69 -15.31 -12.40 4.03
CA ALA A 69 -15.77 -11.03 4.29
C ALA A 69 -16.22 -10.80 5.74
N LYS A 70 -16.79 -11.81 6.39
CA LYS A 70 -17.12 -11.74 7.83
C LYS A 70 -15.84 -11.64 8.67
N THR A 71 -14.85 -12.51 8.43
CA THR A 71 -13.56 -12.48 9.12
C THR A 71 -12.89 -11.11 8.94
N MET A 72 -12.84 -10.56 7.72
CA MET A 72 -12.28 -9.23 7.47
C MET A 72 -12.98 -8.15 8.28
N THR A 73 -14.32 -8.17 8.34
CA THR A 73 -15.06 -7.18 9.15
C THR A 73 -14.71 -7.29 10.63
N ASP A 74 -14.73 -8.49 11.17
CA ASP A 74 -14.58 -8.72 12.61
C ASP A 74 -13.15 -8.37 13.07
N ASP A 75 -12.15 -8.93 12.38
CA ASP A 75 -10.75 -8.78 12.77
C ASP A 75 -10.24 -7.34 12.54
N HIS A 76 -10.55 -6.73 11.41
CA HIS A 76 -10.15 -5.34 11.15
C HIS A 76 -10.86 -4.34 12.08
N THR A 77 -12.11 -4.61 12.48
CA THR A 77 -12.78 -3.82 13.53
C THR A 77 -12.05 -3.94 14.87
N ALA A 78 -11.63 -5.14 15.25
CA ALA A 78 -10.87 -5.35 16.48
C ALA A 78 -9.52 -4.62 16.44
N ILE A 79 -8.82 -4.64 15.32
CA ILE A 79 -7.54 -3.91 15.13
C ILE A 79 -7.77 -2.39 15.24
N ILE A 80 -8.82 -1.84 14.62
CA ILE A 80 -9.16 -0.41 14.75
C ILE A 80 -9.40 -0.05 16.22
N ASN A 81 -10.17 -0.86 16.95
CA ASN A 81 -10.45 -0.60 18.36
C ASN A 81 -9.17 -0.60 19.21
N GLN A 82 -8.24 -1.53 18.95
CA GLN A 82 -6.93 -1.54 19.62
C GLN A 82 -6.11 -0.30 19.29
N ALA A 83 -6.08 0.11 18.02
CA ALA A 83 -5.37 1.31 17.60
C ALA A 83 -5.96 2.57 18.23
N LEU A 84 -7.29 2.71 18.29
CA LEU A 84 -7.98 3.84 18.92
C LEU A 84 -7.74 3.88 20.44
N ALA A 85 -7.79 2.74 21.11
CA ALA A 85 -7.45 2.65 22.55
C ALA A 85 -6.02 3.10 22.81
N LEU A 86 -5.08 2.68 21.95
CA LEU A 86 -3.66 3.06 22.07
C LEU A 86 -3.46 4.56 21.87
N VAL A 87 -3.99 5.15 20.80
CA VAL A 87 -3.81 6.60 20.56
C VAL A 87 -4.47 7.44 21.62
N THR A 88 -5.60 6.99 22.20
CA THR A 88 -6.25 7.62 23.34
C THR A 88 -5.34 7.58 24.58
N LYS A 89 -4.77 6.42 24.91
CA LYS A 89 -3.81 6.23 26.02
C LYS A 89 -2.60 7.14 25.86
N LEU A 90 -2.07 7.23 24.64
CA LEU A 90 -0.88 8.03 24.32
C LEU A 90 -1.20 9.53 24.15
N LYS A 91 -2.45 9.93 24.19
CA LYS A 91 -2.93 11.30 23.91
C LYS A 91 -2.44 11.81 22.54
N VAL A 92 -2.42 10.91 21.55
CA VAL A 92 -2.05 11.22 20.17
C VAL A 92 -3.32 11.26 19.32
N THR A 93 -3.46 12.28 18.50
CA THR A 93 -4.52 12.34 17.48
C THR A 93 -3.97 11.83 16.15
N PRO A 94 -4.56 10.81 15.50
CA PRO A 94 -4.16 10.38 14.17
C PRO A 94 -4.17 11.56 13.20
N LYS A 95 -3.10 11.66 12.38
CA LYS A 95 -2.91 12.80 11.46
C LYS A 95 -2.85 12.30 10.02
N ASP A 96 -3.70 12.87 9.18
CA ASP A 96 -3.70 12.59 7.74
C ASP A 96 -2.38 12.99 7.08
N ASN A 97 -1.99 12.19 6.12
CA ASN A 97 -0.74 12.36 5.38
C ASN A 97 -0.90 11.90 3.92
N ALA A 98 0.15 12.03 3.12
CA ALA A 98 0.10 11.66 1.72
C ALA A 98 -0.27 10.18 1.50
N VAL A 99 0.20 9.29 2.39
CA VAL A 99 -0.07 7.84 2.28
C VAL A 99 -1.53 7.54 2.59
N SER A 100 -2.08 8.04 3.70
CA SER A 100 -3.50 7.81 4.06
C SER A 100 -4.45 8.39 3.01
N LYS A 101 -4.14 9.57 2.47
CA LYS A 101 -4.91 10.19 1.37
C LYS A 101 -4.85 9.39 0.08
N GLN A 102 -3.68 8.84 -0.27
CA GLN A 102 -3.54 7.97 -1.43
C GLN A 102 -4.35 6.68 -1.27
N LEU A 103 -4.30 6.04 -0.09
CA LEU A 103 -5.11 4.86 0.22
C LEU A 103 -6.61 5.14 0.00
N LEU A 104 -7.12 6.27 0.52
CA LEU A 104 -8.51 6.66 0.31
C LEU A 104 -8.86 6.89 -1.16
N SER A 105 -7.98 7.56 -1.91
CA SER A 105 -8.16 7.78 -3.36
C SER A 105 -8.23 6.46 -4.14
N ASP A 106 -7.35 5.52 -3.84
CA ASP A 106 -7.34 4.23 -4.51
C ASP A 106 -8.52 3.34 -4.07
N ALA A 107 -8.94 3.46 -2.80
CA ALA A 107 -10.14 2.78 -2.31
C ALA A 107 -11.42 3.22 -3.05
N VAL A 108 -11.54 4.49 -3.41
CA VAL A 108 -12.68 4.99 -4.22
C VAL A 108 -12.72 4.27 -5.58
N LYS A 109 -11.57 4.14 -6.25
CA LYS A 109 -11.46 3.44 -7.54
C LYS A 109 -11.80 1.95 -7.40
N THR A 110 -11.25 1.31 -6.37
CA THR A 110 -11.51 -0.11 -6.09
C THR A 110 -12.97 -0.37 -5.76
N LYS A 111 -13.59 0.44 -4.88
CA LYS A 111 -15.03 0.33 -4.57
C LYS A 111 -15.89 0.48 -5.84
N LYS A 112 -15.59 1.46 -6.69
CA LYS A 112 -16.28 1.62 -7.97
C LYS A 112 -16.12 0.40 -8.87
N MET A 113 -14.92 -0.15 -8.96
CA MET A 113 -14.64 -1.36 -9.73
C MET A 113 -15.42 -2.56 -9.18
N LEU A 114 -15.43 -2.80 -7.87
CA LEU A 114 -16.15 -3.91 -7.25
C LEU A 114 -17.67 -3.77 -7.45
N LEU A 115 -18.22 -2.57 -7.26
CA LEU A 115 -19.64 -2.30 -7.45
C LEU A 115 -20.09 -2.53 -8.92
N SER A 116 -19.23 -2.26 -9.90
CA SER A 116 -19.52 -2.46 -11.33
C SER A 116 -19.51 -3.93 -11.75
N LYS A 117 -18.98 -4.86 -10.95
CA LYS A 117 -18.91 -6.28 -11.31
C LYS A 117 -20.28 -6.92 -11.29
N SER A 118 -20.55 -7.78 -12.29
CA SER A 118 -21.71 -8.66 -12.28
C SER A 118 -21.58 -9.74 -11.20
N ALA A 119 -22.68 -10.37 -10.81
CA ALA A 119 -22.67 -11.47 -9.87
C ALA A 119 -21.70 -12.61 -10.26
N LYS A 120 -21.56 -12.88 -11.56
CA LYS A 120 -20.66 -13.91 -12.10
C LYS A 120 -19.18 -13.58 -11.92
N THR A 121 -18.81 -12.30 -11.91
CA THR A 121 -17.40 -11.84 -11.91
C THR A 121 -16.98 -11.21 -10.58
N PHE A 122 -17.95 -10.94 -9.70
CA PHE A 122 -17.70 -10.22 -8.45
C PHE A 122 -16.78 -11.00 -7.50
N ASP A 123 -17.10 -12.26 -7.22
CA ASP A 123 -16.36 -13.06 -6.24
C ASP A 123 -14.88 -13.13 -6.57
N LYS A 124 -14.57 -13.40 -7.85
CA LYS A 124 -13.19 -13.41 -8.32
C LYS A 124 -12.52 -12.04 -8.16
N ALA A 125 -13.19 -10.96 -8.56
CA ALA A 125 -12.63 -9.62 -8.49
C ALA A 125 -12.37 -9.17 -7.05
N TYR A 126 -13.28 -9.50 -6.11
CA TYR A 126 -13.11 -9.20 -4.70
C TYR A 126 -11.93 -9.98 -4.11
N ILE A 127 -11.89 -11.28 -4.27
CA ILE A 127 -10.82 -12.11 -3.69
C ILE A 127 -9.46 -11.82 -4.32
N ASP A 128 -9.38 -11.55 -5.63
CA ASP A 128 -8.13 -11.11 -6.26
C ASP A 128 -7.63 -9.79 -5.66
N ASN A 129 -8.55 -8.86 -5.40
CA ASN A 129 -8.22 -7.60 -4.70
C ASN A 129 -7.71 -7.86 -3.29
N GLU A 130 -8.36 -8.73 -2.51
CA GLU A 130 -7.95 -9.05 -1.15
C GLU A 130 -6.55 -9.66 -1.09
N VAL A 131 -6.22 -10.58 -2.00
CA VAL A 131 -4.87 -11.13 -2.13
C VAL A 131 -3.85 -10.02 -2.43
N ALA A 132 -4.15 -9.11 -3.36
CA ALA A 132 -3.23 -8.04 -3.74
C ALA A 132 -3.05 -7.02 -2.60
N VAL A 133 -4.14 -6.62 -1.95
CA VAL A 133 -4.14 -5.65 -0.84
C VAL A 133 -3.36 -6.20 0.35
N HIS A 134 -3.64 -7.43 0.79
CA HIS A 134 -2.94 -8.01 1.93
C HIS A 134 -1.44 -8.18 1.68
N LYS A 135 -1.02 -8.59 0.47
CA LYS A 135 0.42 -8.63 0.09
C LYS A 135 1.06 -7.24 0.21
N ALA A 136 0.40 -6.22 -0.32
CA ALA A 136 0.93 -4.85 -0.28
C ALA A 136 0.98 -4.29 1.14
N VAL A 137 -0.08 -4.51 1.94
CA VAL A 137 -0.16 -4.04 3.34
C VAL A 137 0.90 -4.71 4.20
N ILE A 138 1.05 -6.04 4.14
CA ILE A 138 2.10 -6.76 4.88
C ILE A 138 3.47 -6.16 4.55
N GLY A 139 3.80 -6.00 3.27
CA GLY A 139 5.07 -5.42 2.86
C GLY A 139 5.27 -4.00 3.40
N LYS A 140 4.25 -3.15 3.40
CA LYS A 140 4.32 -1.78 3.94
C LYS A 140 4.44 -1.76 5.46
N VAL A 141 3.71 -2.61 6.17
CA VAL A 141 3.80 -2.71 7.63
C VAL A 141 5.21 -3.12 8.03
N GLU A 142 5.76 -4.17 7.43
CA GLU A 142 7.08 -4.70 7.78
C GLU A 142 8.24 -3.77 7.34
N SER A 143 8.16 -3.16 6.15
CA SER A 143 9.27 -2.39 5.58
C SER A 143 9.22 -0.88 5.89
N VAL A 144 8.07 -0.34 6.28
CA VAL A 144 7.90 1.11 6.47
C VAL A 144 7.34 1.45 7.85
N LEU A 145 6.15 0.92 8.21
CA LEU A 145 5.47 1.40 9.41
C LEU A 145 6.18 0.95 10.70
N ILE A 146 6.57 -0.31 10.81
CA ILE A 146 7.32 -0.83 11.96
C ILE A 146 8.67 -0.13 12.11
N PRO A 147 9.53 -0.02 11.07
CA PRO A 147 10.81 0.68 11.20
C PRO A 147 10.69 2.16 11.54
N GLN A 148 9.67 2.86 11.05
CA GLN A 148 9.48 4.29 11.28
C GLN A 148 8.80 4.62 12.60
N SER A 149 8.08 3.68 13.21
CA SER A 149 7.41 3.88 14.49
C SER A 149 8.42 4.17 15.61
N GLN A 150 8.22 5.30 16.31
CA GLN A 150 9.06 5.74 17.43
C GLN A 150 8.52 5.23 18.77
N ASN A 151 7.19 5.21 18.93
CA ASN A 151 6.55 4.72 20.13
C ASN A 151 6.61 3.20 20.19
N ALA A 152 7.12 2.65 21.31
CA ALA A 152 7.30 1.20 21.47
C ALA A 152 5.98 0.42 21.48
N GLU A 153 4.89 0.98 22.02
CA GLU A 153 3.59 0.33 22.07
C GLU A 153 2.94 0.31 20.68
N LEU A 154 3.05 1.39 19.90
CA LEU A 154 2.61 1.43 18.52
C LEU A 154 3.40 0.43 17.66
N LYS A 155 4.72 0.42 17.81
CA LYS A 155 5.57 -0.56 17.12
C LYS A 155 5.16 -1.99 17.45
N LYS A 156 4.93 -2.28 18.74
CA LYS A 156 4.49 -3.60 19.18
C LYS A 156 3.12 -3.96 18.56
N LEU A 157 2.15 -3.04 18.59
CA LEU A 157 0.84 -3.28 17.97
C LEU A 157 0.99 -3.62 16.48
N LEU A 158 1.81 -2.87 15.74
CA LEU A 158 2.09 -3.15 14.32
C LEU A 158 2.75 -4.53 14.12
N GLN A 159 3.65 -4.94 15.01
CA GLN A 159 4.25 -6.28 14.97
C GLN A 159 3.24 -7.38 15.28
N ASP A 160 2.38 -7.16 16.25
CA ASP A 160 1.38 -8.14 16.71
C ASP A 160 0.28 -8.40 15.66
N VAL A 161 -0.02 -7.44 14.77
CA VAL A 161 -1.02 -7.64 13.71
C VAL A 161 -0.47 -8.35 12.47
N VAL A 162 0.84 -8.42 12.26
CA VAL A 162 1.43 -9.08 11.07
C VAL A 162 1.03 -10.55 10.92
N PRO A 163 1.03 -11.38 11.97
CA PRO A 163 0.57 -12.77 11.86
C PRO A 163 -0.89 -12.88 11.40
N ALA A 164 -1.78 -12.02 11.90
CA ALA A 164 -3.18 -12.00 11.48
C ALA A 164 -3.30 -11.63 9.99
N LEU A 165 -2.60 -10.58 9.54
CA LEU A 165 -2.56 -10.20 8.11
C LEU A 165 -2.07 -11.33 7.21
N LYS A 166 -1.06 -12.10 7.64
CA LYS A 166 -0.58 -13.27 6.91
C LYS A 166 -1.61 -14.40 6.87
N THR A 167 -2.37 -14.57 7.95
CA THR A 167 -3.49 -15.54 8.00
C THR A 167 -4.61 -15.11 7.05
N HIS A 168 -4.97 -13.82 7.00
CA HIS A 168 -5.94 -13.28 6.06
C HIS A 168 -5.49 -13.52 4.61
N LEU A 169 -4.23 -13.25 4.29
CA LEU A 169 -3.67 -13.52 2.96
C LEU A 169 -3.79 -14.99 2.58
N ALA A 170 -3.39 -15.89 3.47
CA ALA A 170 -3.49 -17.33 3.22
C ALA A 170 -4.95 -17.78 3.00
N HIS A 171 -5.89 -17.22 3.78
CA HIS A 171 -7.33 -17.47 3.61
C HIS A 171 -7.84 -16.93 2.26
N ALA A 172 -7.47 -15.71 1.87
CA ALA A 172 -7.84 -15.14 0.57
C ALA A 172 -7.29 -16.00 -0.59
N GLU A 173 -6.02 -16.45 -0.53
CA GLU A 173 -5.41 -17.32 -1.53
C GLU A 173 -6.09 -18.71 -1.60
N MET A 174 -6.53 -19.23 -0.46
CA MET A 174 -7.32 -20.47 -0.43
C MET A 174 -8.67 -20.30 -1.14
N VAL A 175 -9.42 -19.23 -0.82
CA VAL A 175 -10.71 -18.93 -1.47
C VAL A 175 -10.51 -18.66 -2.96
N GLN A 176 -9.44 -17.97 -3.35
CA GLN A 176 -9.07 -17.73 -4.75
C GLN A 176 -8.92 -19.04 -5.54
N LYS A 177 -8.21 -20.01 -4.98
CA LYS A 177 -8.05 -21.35 -5.59
C LYS A 177 -9.39 -22.10 -5.69
N MET A 178 -10.29 -21.94 -4.72
CA MET A 178 -11.62 -22.57 -4.77
C MET A 178 -12.51 -21.98 -5.87
N ILE A 179 -12.47 -20.65 -6.05
CA ILE A 179 -13.22 -19.96 -7.11
C ILE A 179 -12.70 -20.33 -8.49
N ALA A 180 -11.39 -20.46 -8.67
CA ALA A 180 -10.77 -20.79 -9.96
C ALA A 180 -11.10 -22.21 -10.47
N LYS A 181 -11.57 -23.11 -9.60
CA LYS A 181 -11.94 -24.50 -9.94
C LYS A 181 -13.40 -24.67 -10.36
N LYS A 182 -14.21 -23.63 -10.26
CA LYS A 182 -15.63 -23.59 -10.63
C LYS A 182 -15.80 -22.96 -12.03
#